data_466ab13d7087f04a1210149bfa6d75d8
#
_entry.id   466ab13d7087f04a1210149bfa6d75d8
#
_cell.length_a   1.000
_cell.length_b   1.000
_cell.length_c   1.000
_cell.angle_alpha   90.00
_cell.angle_beta   90.00
_cell.angle_gamma   90.00
#
_symmetry.space_group_name_H-M   'P 1'
#
loop_
_entity.id
_entity.type
_entity.pdbx_description
1 polymer ?
#
loop_
_entity_poly.entity_id
_entity_poly.type
_entity_poly.pdbx_seq_one_letter_code
_entity_poly.pdbx_strand_id
1 'polypeptide(L)'
;MEEKKDILILAIESSCDETAAAVVKNGREVLSNIISSQIKLHELYGGVVPEIASRKHVEKINPVIEEALKEAGVTLEDIDAIGVTYGPGLVGALLVGVAEAKAISYAKGIPLVGVHHIEGHVSANYIENKDLEPPFLCLIVSGGHTHLVVVKDYGEFEILGRTQDDAAGEAFDKVARAIGLGYPGG
;
A
#
# COMPACT_ATOMS: atom_id res chain seq x y z
N MET A 1 -36.16 5.58 5.74
CA MET A 1 -34.81 5.00 5.84
C MET A 1 -33.94 5.94 5.05
N GLU A 2 -33.03 6.66 5.70
CA GLU A 2 -32.02 7.41 4.96
C GLU A 2 -31.16 6.38 4.20
N GLU A 3 -31.05 6.55 2.88
CA GLU A 3 -30.08 5.77 2.10
C GLU A 3 -28.70 6.06 2.65
N LYS A 4 -27.98 5.01 3.08
CA LYS A 4 -26.62 5.13 3.57
C LYS A 4 -25.78 5.58 2.37
N LYS A 5 -25.28 6.81 2.39
CA LYS A 5 -24.42 7.35 1.33
C LYS A 5 -23.20 6.45 1.18
N ASP A 6 -22.88 6.01 -0.04
CA ASP A 6 -21.64 5.33 -0.32
C ASP A 6 -20.44 6.22 0.02
N ILE A 7 -19.40 5.64 0.59
CA ILE A 7 -18.17 6.33 0.97
C ILE A 7 -17.08 5.95 -0.03
N LEU A 8 -16.50 6.95 -0.69
CA LEU A 8 -15.38 6.80 -1.63
C LEU A 8 -14.07 7.25 -1.00
N ILE A 9 -13.07 6.39 -1.03
CA ILE A 9 -11.75 6.63 -0.45
C ILE A 9 -10.71 6.58 -1.56
N LEU A 10 -9.92 7.65 -1.69
CA LEU A 10 -8.69 7.64 -2.48
C LEU A 10 -7.56 7.12 -1.61
N ALA A 11 -7.00 5.96 -1.96
CA ALA A 11 -5.87 5.35 -1.28
C ALA A 11 -4.56 5.59 -2.05
N ILE A 12 -3.48 5.96 -1.34
CA ILE A 12 -2.16 6.27 -1.92
C ILE A 12 -1.08 5.46 -1.21
N GLU A 13 -0.24 4.77 -2.00
CA GLU A 13 0.89 3.97 -1.51
C GLU A 13 2.17 4.36 -2.26
N SER A 14 3.24 4.64 -1.51
CA SER A 14 4.57 4.95 -2.05
C SER A 14 5.71 4.50 -1.13
N SER A 15 5.52 3.45 -0.34
CA SER A 15 6.44 3.09 0.75
C SER A 15 7.78 2.50 0.31
N CYS A 16 7.89 1.95 -0.91
CA CYS A 16 9.11 1.30 -1.39
C CYS A 16 9.40 1.61 -2.87
N ASP A 17 9.09 0.70 -3.77
CA ASP A 17 9.44 0.76 -5.20
C ASP A 17 8.21 0.75 -6.12
N GLU A 18 7.04 0.91 -5.56
CA GLU A 18 5.79 1.01 -6.29
C GLU A 18 5.03 2.27 -5.92
N THR A 19 4.65 3.06 -6.94
CA THR A 19 3.71 4.16 -6.76
C THR A 19 2.34 3.65 -7.10
N ALA A 20 1.42 3.63 -6.14
CA ALA A 20 0.07 3.15 -6.40
C ALA A 20 -0.99 4.12 -5.88
N ALA A 21 -2.13 4.15 -6.59
CA ALA A 21 -3.35 4.79 -6.13
C ALA A 21 -4.56 3.95 -6.51
N ALA A 22 -5.55 3.93 -5.62
CA ALA A 22 -6.79 3.20 -5.80
C ALA A 22 -7.99 4.02 -5.32
N VAL A 23 -9.14 3.83 -5.95
CA VAL A 23 -10.42 4.30 -5.42
C VAL A 23 -11.18 3.10 -4.87
N VAL A 24 -11.51 3.16 -3.59
CA VAL A 24 -12.20 2.08 -2.87
C VAL A 24 -13.53 2.59 -2.34
N LYS A 25 -14.59 1.84 -2.62
CA LYS A 25 -15.94 2.14 -2.16
C LYS A 25 -16.28 1.28 -0.94
N ASN A 26 -16.77 1.92 0.11
CA ASN A 26 -17.24 1.28 1.35
C ASN A 26 -16.19 0.33 1.99
N GLY A 27 -14.91 0.56 1.73
CA GLY A 27 -13.79 -0.21 2.29
C GLY A 27 -13.59 -1.62 1.72
N ARG A 28 -14.40 -2.05 0.74
CA ARG A 28 -14.34 -3.43 0.22
C ARG A 28 -14.45 -3.56 -1.31
N GLU A 29 -15.01 -2.57 -1.99
CA GLU A 29 -15.17 -2.58 -3.43
C GLU A 29 -14.09 -1.70 -4.07
N VAL A 30 -13.19 -2.31 -4.84
CA VAL A 30 -12.15 -1.59 -5.58
C VAL A 30 -12.73 -1.14 -6.90
N LEU A 31 -12.83 0.19 -7.09
CA LEU A 31 -13.30 0.79 -8.34
C LEU A 31 -12.16 0.99 -9.32
N SER A 32 -10.94 1.23 -8.81
CA SER A 32 -9.72 1.33 -9.61
C SER A 32 -8.51 0.96 -8.75
N ASN A 33 -7.44 0.47 -9.41
CA ASN A 33 -6.16 0.18 -8.76
C ASN A 33 -5.02 0.34 -9.76
N ILE A 34 -4.36 1.49 -9.74
CA ILE A 34 -3.27 1.83 -10.66
C ILE A 34 -1.92 1.68 -9.95
N ILE A 35 -1.02 0.94 -10.55
CA ILE A 35 0.31 0.65 -10.01
C ILE A 35 1.38 1.00 -11.05
N SER A 36 2.33 1.86 -10.67
CA SER A 36 3.54 2.14 -11.42
C SER A 36 4.74 1.52 -10.71
N SER A 37 5.11 0.30 -11.12
CA SER A 37 6.23 -0.45 -10.52
C SER A 37 7.58 0.02 -11.07
N GLN A 38 8.57 0.04 -10.19
CA GLN A 38 9.97 0.37 -10.48
C GLN A 38 10.87 -0.87 -10.50
N ILE A 39 10.31 -2.09 -10.38
CA ILE A 39 11.08 -3.35 -10.31
C ILE A 39 12.12 -3.43 -11.41
N LYS A 40 11.71 -3.21 -12.68
CA LYS A 40 12.63 -3.26 -13.84
C LYS A 40 13.79 -2.26 -13.74
N LEU A 41 13.57 -1.12 -13.09
CA LEU A 41 14.62 -0.13 -12.86
C LEU A 41 15.59 -0.62 -11.80
N HIS A 42 15.07 -1.16 -10.71
CA HIS A 42 15.88 -1.62 -9.58
C HIS A 42 16.61 -2.94 -9.85
N GLU A 43 16.12 -3.78 -10.77
CA GLU A 43 16.84 -4.95 -11.28
C GLU A 43 18.24 -4.60 -11.79
N LEU A 44 18.42 -3.45 -12.42
CA LEU A 44 19.71 -2.97 -12.93
C LEU A 44 20.74 -2.74 -11.82
N TYR A 45 20.28 -2.54 -10.59
CA TYR A 45 21.12 -2.29 -9.42
C TYR A 45 21.19 -3.49 -8.47
N GLY A 46 20.48 -4.58 -8.81
CA GLY A 46 20.40 -5.78 -7.95
C GLY A 46 19.57 -5.61 -6.68
N GLY A 47 18.69 -4.63 -6.64
CA GLY A 47 17.78 -4.33 -5.53
C GLY A 47 17.40 -2.87 -5.45
N VAL A 48 16.51 -2.52 -4.53
CA VAL A 48 15.96 -1.17 -4.41
C VAL A 48 17.01 -0.15 -3.96
N VAL A 49 17.12 0.95 -4.71
CA VAL A 49 17.96 2.11 -4.37
C VAL A 49 17.07 3.24 -3.87
N PRO A 50 17.10 3.58 -2.57
CA PRO A 50 16.12 4.48 -1.95
C PRO A 50 16.01 5.86 -2.59
N GLU A 51 17.13 6.46 -3.01
CA GLU A 51 17.13 7.78 -3.65
C GLU A 51 16.48 7.73 -5.04
N ILE A 52 16.77 6.70 -5.81
CA ILE A 52 16.17 6.49 -7.13
C ILE A 52 14.66 6.28 -6.98
N ALA A 53 14.26 5.44 -6.03
CA ALA A 53 12.86 5.18 -5.73
C ALA A 53 12.11 6.48 -5.41
N SER A 54 12.65 7.29 -4.51
CA SER A 54 12.04 8.56 -4.11
C SER A 54 11.84 9.52 -5.29
N ARG A 55 12.84 9.69 -6.14
CA ARG A 55 12.76 10.54 -7.35
C ARG A 55 11.69 10.02 -8.32
N LYS A 56 11.59 8.70 -8.46
CA LYS A 56 10.62 8.09 -9.37
C LYS A 56 9.19 8.25 -8.87
N HIS A 57 8.96 8.21 -7.56
CA HIS A 57 7.66 8.52 -6.98
C HIS A 57 7.22 9.96 -7.30
N VAL A 58 8.12 10.96 -7.22
CA VAL A 58 7.80 12.35 -7.59
C VAL A 58 7.31 12.46 -9.03
N GLU A 59 7.90 11.69 -9.95
CA GLU A 59 7.49 11.70 -11.36
C GLU A 59 6.13 11.02 -11.59
N LYS A 60 5.76 10.06 -10.72
CA LYS A 60 4.65 9.14 -10.98
C LYS A 60 3.40 9.41 -10.15
N ILE A 61 3.52 10.10 -9.01
CA ILE A 61 2.41 10.22 -8.07
C ILE A 61 1.17 10.86 -8.69
N ASN A 62 1.31 12.00 -9.37
CA ASN A 62 0.17 12.67 -9.99
C ASN A 62 -0.45 11.87 -11.14
N PRO A 63 0.32 11.39 -12.14
CA PRO A 63 -0.24 10.55 -13.20
C PRO A 63 -0.99 9.31 -12.69
N VAL A 64 -0.49 8.68 -11.61
CA VAL A 64 -1.12 7.49 -11.03
C VAL A 64 -2.43 7.84 -10.34
N ILE A 65 -2.49 8.95 -9.59
CA ILE A 65 -3.72 9.44 -8.97
C ILE A 65 -4.76 9.83 -10.03
N GLU A 66 -4.35 10.58 -11.05
CA GLU A 66 -5.24 11.00 -12.14
C GLU A 66 -5.86 9.79 -12.87
N GLU A 67 -5.04 8.78 -13.18
CA GLU A 67 -5.53 7.58 -13.84
C GLU A 67 -6.45 6.75 -12.93
N ALA A 68 -6.15 6.68 -11.62
CA ALA A 68 -7.02 5.99 -10.65
C ALA A 68 -8.42 6.63 -10.56
N LEU A 69 -8.49 7.96 -10.49
CA LEU A 69 -9.77 8.69 -10.49
C LEU A 69 -10.52 8.48 -11.81
N LYS A 70 -9.82 8.56 -12.93
CA LYS A 70 -10.40 8.38 -14.26
C LYS A 70 -10.94 6.97 -14.47
N GLU A 71 -10.19 5.92 -14.08
CA GLU A 71 -10.63 4.53 -14.19
C GLU A 71 -11.86 4.26 -13.32
N ALA A 72 -11.89 4.85 -12.12
CA ALA A 72 -13.05 4.77 -11.22
C ALA A 72 -14.27 5.59 -11.73
N GLY A 73 -14.09 6.47 -12.71
CA GLY A 73 -15.14 7.34 -13.22
C GLY A 73 -15.56 8.44 -12.24
N VAL A 74 -14.64 8.88 -11.37
CA VAL A 74 -14.90 9.89 -10.31
C VAL A 74 -13.89 11.04 -10.38
N THR A 75 -14.18 12.10 -9.66
CA THR A 75 -13.29 13.27 -9.48
C THR A 75 -12.93 13.42 -8.00
N LEU A 76 -12.02 14.34 -7.67
CA LEU A 76 -11.67 14.64 -6.28
C LEU A 76 -12.85 15.20 -5.47
N GLU A 77 -13.86 15.76 -6.12
CA GLU A 77 -15.10 16.26 -5.49
C GLU A 77 -15.98 15.13 -4.98
N ASP A 78 -15.81 13.92 -5.50
CA ASP A 78 -16.59 12.74 -5.13
C ASP A 78 -15.93 11.97 -3.97
N ILE A 79 -14.67 12.28 -3.64
CA ILE A 79 -13.88 11.57 -2.62
C ILE A 79 -14.25 12.06 -1.23
N ASP A 80 -14.64 11.13 -0.36
CA ASP A 80 -15.03 11.42 1.04
C ASP A 80 -13.86 11.36 2.02
N ALA A 81 -12.78 10.60 1.71
CA ALA A 81 -11.56 10.53 2.53
C ALA A 81 -10.34 10.13 1.69
N ILE A 82 -9.15 10.48 2.16
CA ILE A 82 -7.87 10.08 1.59
C ILE A 82 -7.15 9.19 2.60
N GLY A 83 -6.78 7.97 2.19
CA GLY A 83 -5.87 7.09 2.92
C GLY A 83 -4.46 7.17 2.34
N VAL A 84 -3.43 7.30 3.16
CA VAL A 84 -2.05 7.29 2.68
C VAL A 84 -1.15 6.49 3.61
N THR A 85 -0.30 5.66 3.04
CA THR A 85 0.71 4.93 3.81
C THR A 85 1.76 5.90 4.36
N TYR A 86 1.91 5.92 5.71
CA TYR A 86 2.88 6.77 6.39
C TYR A 86 4.11 5.99 6.91
N GLY A 87 4.07 4.68 6.90
CA GLY A 87 5.14 3.81 7.38
C GLY A 87 4.66 2.38 7.69
N PRO A 88 5.60 1.45 7.88
CA PRO A 88 7.03 1.55 7.57
C PRO A 88 7.33 1.59 6.08
N GLY A 89 8.53 2.03 5.72
CA GLY A 89 9.01 2.11 4.35
C GLY A 89 10.22 3.02 4.19
N LEU A 90 10.62 3.27 2.94
CA LEU A 90 11.70 4.19 2.61
C LEU A 90 11.25 5.63 2.87
N VAL A 91 11.94 6.34 3.76
CA VAL A 91 11.52 7.67 4.22
C VAL A 91 11.29 8.65 3.07
N GLY A 92 12.22 8.72 2.10
CA GLY A 92 12.07 9.61 0.94
C GLY A 92 10.90 9.25 0.04
N ALA A 93 10.60 7.97 -0.12
CA ALA A 93 9.47 7.47 -0.88
C ALA A 93 8.13 7.77 -0.17
N LEU A 94 8.01 7.45 1.12
CA LEU A 94 6.86 7.77 1.96
C LEU A 94 6.52 9.26 1.94
N LEU A 95 7.54 10.12 2.02
CA LEU A 95 7.35 11.58 2.01
C LEU A 95 6.64 12.07 0.75
N VAL A 96 6.84 11.45 -0.40
CA VAL A 96 6.18 11.83 -1.65
C VAL A 96 4.67 11.59 -1.56
N GLY A 97 4.24 10.38 -1.22
CA GLY A 97 2.81 10.08 -1.08
C GLY A 97 2.14 10.88 0.01
N VAL A 98 2.79 11.01 1.17
CA VAL A 98 2.26 11.80 2.31
C VAL A 98 2.14 13.28 1.97
N ALA A 99 3.12 13.87 1.26
CA ALA A 99 3.05 15.27 0.85
C ALA A 99 1.91 15.51 -0.13
N GLU A 100 1.76 14.65 -1.13
CA GLU A 100 0.68 14.75 -2.12
C GLU A 100 -0.70 14.57 -1.47
N ALA A 101 -0.88 13.56 -0.64
CA ALA A 101 -2.12 13.32 0.09
C ALA A 101 -2.51 14.52 0.98
N LYS A 102 -1.53 15.13 1.67
CA LYS A 102 -1.74 16.34 2.46
C LYS A 102 -2.11 17.54 1.59
N ALA A 103 -1.48 17.70 0.43
CA ALA A 103 -1.78 18.81 -0.49
C ALA A 103 -3.22 18.72 -1.01
N ILE A 104 -3.66 17.53 -1.44
CA ILE A 104 -5.03 17.29 -1.91
C ILE A 104 -6.02 17.50 -0.75
N SER A 105 -5.77 16.89 0.41
CA SER A 105 -6.59 17.03 1.61
C SER A 105 -6.79 18.50 1.99
N TYR A 106 -5.70 19.26 2.03
CA TYR A 106 -5.76 20.69 2.36
C TYR A 106 -6.52 21.52 1.32
N ALA A 107 -6.24 21.29 0.04
CA ALA A 107 -6.84 22.06 -1.05
C ALA A 107 -8.33 21.81 -1.21
N LYS A 108 -8.79 20.57 -0.93
CA LYS A 108 -10.18 20.15 -1.12
C LYS A 108 -10.98 20.04 0.19
N GLY A 109 -10.34 20.17 1.34
CA GLY A 109 -10.98 19.98 2.64
C GLY A 109 -11.41 18.53 2.91
N ILE A 110 -10.76 17.56 2.26
CA ILE A 110 -11.05 16.13 2.40
C ILE A 110 -10.31 15.57 3.62
N PRO A 111 -10.95 14.79 4.51
CA PRO A 111 -10.28 14.12 5.62
C PRO A 111 -9.11 13.25 5.19
N LEU A 112 -7.99 13.30 5.92
CA LEU A 112 -6.79 12.51 5.68
C LEU A 112 -6.57 11.47 6.78
N VAL A 113 -6.35 10.23 6.39
CA VAL A 113 -6.09 9.10 7.30
C VAL A 113 -4.72 8.50 6.99
N GLY A 114 -3.86 8.44 8.00
CA GLY A 114 -2.58 7.72 7.91
C GLY A 114 -2.81 6.22 8.05
N VAL A 115 -2.26 5.42 7.13
CA VAL A 115 -2.37 3.96 7.12
C VAL A 115 -1.00 3.34 7.36
N HIS A 116 -0.93 2.37 8.28
CA HIS A 116 0.28 1.59 8.48
C HIS A 116 0.41 0.54 7.37
N HIS A 117 1.57 0.46 6.70
CA HIS A 117 1.79 -0.42 5.55
C HIS A 117 1.39 -1.88 5.81
N ILE A 118 1.77 -2.41 6.96
CA ILE A 118 1.44 -3.81 7.33
C ILE A 118 -0.05 -4.00 7.59
N GLU A 119 -0.73 -3.01 8.16
CA GLU A 119 -2.19 -3.04 8.32
C GLU A 119 -2.90 -3.00 6.96
N GLY A 120 -2.33 -2.28 5.99
CA GLY A 120 -2.79 -2.30 4.61
C GLY A 120 -2.75 -3.71 4.01
N HIS A 121 -1.65 -4.45 4.20
CA HIS A 121 -1.54 -5.85 3.77
C HIS A 121 -2.58 -6.76 4.43
N VAL A 122 -2.81 -6.60 5.73
CA VAL A 122 -3.86 -7.36 6.43
C VAL A 122 -5.25 -7.02 5.86
N SER A 123 -5.53 -5.73 5.70
CA SER A 123 -6.83 -5.24 5.23
C SER A 123 -7.14 -5.61 3.79
N ALA A 124 -6.13 -5.87 2.95
CA ALA A 124 -6.30 -6.35 1.58
C ALA A 124 -7.11 -7.67 1.50
N ASN A 125 -7.08 -8.49 2.56
CA ASN A 125 -7.89 -9.71 2.62
C ASN A 125 -9.41 -9.43 2.59
N TYR A 126 -9.86 -8.27 3.04
CA TYR A 126 -11.27 -7.88 2.99
C TYR A 126 -11.77 -7.61 1.56
N ILE A 127 -10.86 -7.34 0.62
CA ILE A 127 -11.18 -7.12 -0.79
C ILE A 127 -11.54 -8.44 -1.46
N GLU A 128 -10.70 -9.47 -1.25
CA GLU A 128 -10.91 -10.81 -1.82
C GLU A 128 -12.01 -11.58 -1.08
N ASN A 129 -12.05 -11.45 0.23
CA ASN A 129 -12.97 -12.19 1.10
C ASN A 129 -13.99 -11.21 1.70
N LYS A 130 -15.03 -10.89 0.94
CA LYS A 130 -16.03 -9.88 1.32
C LYS A 130 -16.81 -10.21 2.60
N ASP A 131 -16.89 -11.49 2.95
CA ASP A 131 -17.56 -11.98 4.17
C ASP A 131 -16.59 -12.16 5.35
N LEU A 132 -15.29 -11.84 5.16
CA LEU A 132 -14.31 -11.93 6.25
C LEU A 132 -14.58 -10.84 7.28
N GLU A 133 -14.72 -11.26 8.52
CA GLU A 133 -14.91 -10.38 9.68
C GLU A 133 -13.94 -10.75 10.79
N PRO A 134 -13.46 -9.78 11.60
CA PRO A 134 -12.71 -10.08 12.82
C PRO A 134 -13.57 -10.89 13.82
N PRO A 135 -12.94 -11.70 14.73
CA PRO A 135 -11.50 -11.90 14.82
C PRO A 135 -10.97 -13.00 13.91
N PHE A 136 -9.73 -12.86 13.44
CA PHE A 136 -9.02 -13.91 12.70
C PHE A 136 -7.49 -13.83 12.88
N LEU A 137 -6.80 -14.93 12.53
CA LEU A 137 -5.35 -15.02 12.54
C LEU A 137 -4.82 -14.73 11.13
N CYS A 138 -3.84 -13.85 11.02
CA CYS A 138 -3.20 -13.48 9.76
C CYS A 138 -1.70 -13.77 9.82
N LEU A 139 -1.19 -14.50 8.83
CA LEU A 139 0.24 -14.66 8.58
C LEU A 139 0.66 -13.67 7.48
N ILE A 140 1.52 -12.73 7.83
CA ILE A 140 2.11 -11.76 6.91
C ILE A 140 3.46 -12.28 6.47
N VAL A 141 3.66 -12.45 5.16
CA VAL A 141 4.91 -12.91 4.55
C VAL A 141 5.27 -11.99 3.40
N SER A 142 6.40 -11.30 3.50
CA SER A 142 6.89 -10.37 2.48
C SER A 142 8.41 -10.35 2.42
N GLY A 143 8.98 -9.52 1.56
CA GLY A 143 10.42 -9.31 1.46
C GLY A 143 11.05 -8.74 2.73
N GLY A 144 10.33 -7.91 3.47
CA GLY A 144 10.82 -7.25 4.69
C GLY A 144 10.17 -7.71 5.99
N HIS A 145 9.07 -8.47 5.94
CA HIS A 145 8.29 -8.79 7.12
C HIS A 145 7.80 -10.24 7.12
N THR A 146 7.90 -10.88 8.28
CA THR A 146 7.23 -12.15 8.56
C THR A 146 6.66 -12.07 9.97
N HIS A 147 5.33 -11.89 10.04
CA HIS A 147 4.61 -11.67 11.30
C HIS A 147 3.40 -12.60 11.38
N LEU A 148 3.12 -13.07 12.60
CA LEU A 148 1.88 -13.72 12.95
C LEU A 148 1.05 -12.72 13.77
N VAL A 149 -0.16 -12.38 13.28
CA VAL A 149 -0.98 -11.29 13.82
C VAL A 149 -2.38 -11.80 14.10
N VAL A 150 -2.94 -11.48 15.26
CA VAL A 150 -4.38 -11.56 15.52
C VAL A 150 -5.02 -10.23 15.15
N VAL A 151 -5.99 -10.28 14.27
CA VAL A 151 -6.91 -9.16 14.00
C VAL A 151 -8.09 -9.34 14.95
N LYS A 152 -8.19 -8.48 15.98
CA LYS A 152 -9.24 -8.56 17.01
C LYS A 152 -10.52 -7.88 16.56
N ASP A 153 -10.36 -6.72 15.91
CA ASP A 153 -11.43 -5.91 15.34
C ASP A 153 -10.85 -5.09 14.18
N TYR A 154 -11.69 -4.38 13.45
CA TYR A 154 -11.26 -3.47 12.39
C TYR A 154 -10.31 -2.40 12.94
N GLY A 155 -9.07 -2.38 12.42
CA GLY A 155 -8.02 -1.49 12.91
C GLY A 155 -7.40 -1.87 14.26
N GLU A 156 -7.75 -3.02 14.84
CA GLU A 156 -7.17 -3.51 16.09
C GLU A 156 -6.36 -4.80 15.86
N PHE A 157 -5.03 -4.68 15.99
CA PHE A 157 -4.07 -5.74 15.66
C PHE A 157 -3.17 -6.07 16.86
N GLU A 158 -2.93 -7.37 17.06
CA GLU A 158 -1.96 -7.87 18.05
C GLU A 158 -0.92 -8.76 17.36
N ILE A 159 0.35 -8.38 17.45
CA ILE A 159 1.45 -9.20 16.93
C ILE A 159 1.75 -10.29 17.94
N LEU A 160 1.45 -11.55 17.61
CA LEU A 160 1.79 -12.72 18.40
C LEU A 160 3.24 -13.14 18.24
N GLY A 161 3.81 -12.92 17.08
CA GLY A 161 5.18 -13.28 16.78
C GLY A 161 5.69 -12.63 15.50
N ARG A 162 7.00 -12.51 15.42
CA ARG A 162 7.70 -12.02 14.24
C ARG A 162 9.00 -12.80 14.05
N THR A 163 9.49 -12.84 12.81
CA THR A 163 10.82 -13.43 12.56
C THR A 163 11.88 -12.76 13.42
N GLN A 164 12.84 -13.56 13.86
CA GLN A 164 14.00 -13.11 14.65
C GLN A 164 15.24 -12.89 13.77
N ASP A 165 15.16 -13.26 12.50
CA ASP A 165 16.22 -13.18 11.52
C ASP A 165 15.64 -12.68 10.18
N ASP A 166 16.00 -13.27 9.05
CA ASP A 166 15.50 -12.88 7.74
C ASP A 166 13.97 -13.00 7.65
N ALA A 167 13.35 -12.07 6.95
CA ALA A 167 12.00 -12.28 6.48
C ALA A 167 11.98 -13.41 5.43
N ALA A 168 10.84 -14.08 5.28
CA ALA A 168 10.72 -15.21 4.36
C ALA A 168 11.08 -14.81 2.91
N GLY A 169 10.60 -13.67 2.42
CA GLY A 169 10.93 -13.17 1.09
C GLY A 169 12.43 -12.83 0.96
N GLU A 170 13.03 -12.24 1.99
CA GLU A 170 14.48 -11.97 2.02
C GLU A 170 15.28 -13.28 1.94
N ALA A 171 14.85 -14.34 2.63
CA ALA A 171 15.46 -15.65 2.55
C ALA A 171 15.39 -16.22 1.13
N PHE A 172 14.24 -16.09 0.44
CA PHE A 172 14.09 -16.46 -0.97
C PHE A 172 15.07 -15.67 -1.86
N ASP A 173 15.18 -14.36 -1.69
CA ASP A 173 16.08 -13.51 -2.47
C ASP A 173 17.55 -13.89 -2.27
N LYS A 174 17.96 -14.16 -1.03
CA LYS A 174 19.32 -14.60 -0.70
C LYS A 174 19.66 -15.96 -1.31
N VAL A 175 18.74 -16.91 -1.21
CA VAL A 175 18.93 -18.25 -1.80
C VAL A 175 18.97 -18.16 -3.33
N ALA A 176 18.02 -17.47 -3.95
CA ALA A 176 17.99 -17.29 -5.40
C ALA A 176 19.28 -16.68 -5.93
N ARG A 177 19.80 -15.65 -5.26
CA ARG A 177 21.10 -15.04 -5.59
C ARG A 177 22.24 -16.03 -5.46
N ALA A 178 22.28 -16.83 -4.38
CA ALA A 178 23.35 -17.79 -4.13
C ALA A 178 23.42 -18.90 -5.19
N ILE A 179 22.27 -19.31 -5.74
CA ILE A 179 22.18 -20.37 -6.77
C ILE A 179 22.05 -19.82 -8.20
N GLY A 180 22.14 -18.50 -8.39
CA GLY A 180 22.18 -17.87 -9.70
C GLY A 180 20.83 -17.71 -10.42
N LEU A 181 19.71 -17.72 -9.69
CA LEU A 181 18.36 -17.53 -10.26
C LEU A 181 17.95 -16.05 -10.44
N GLY A 182 18.74 -15.11 -9.89
CA GLY A 182 18.47 -13.67 -10.04
C GLY A 182 17.61 -13.07 -8.93
N TYR A 183 16.91 -11.96 -9.25
CA TYR A 183 16.05 -11.17 -8.35
C TYR A 183 14.76 -10.77 -9.10
N PRO A 184 13.58 -10.75 -8.44
CA PRO A 184 13.29 -11.28 -7.11
C PRO A 184 13.37 -12.82 -7.05
N GLY A 185 13.56 -13.38 -5.84
CA GLY A 185 13.73 -14.82 -5.61
C GLY A 185 12.41 -15.53 -5.21
N GLY A 186 11.37 -14.77 -4.94
CA GLY A 186 10.06 -15.24 -4.53
C GLY A 186 9.01 -15.21 -5.61
#